data_dc8082bb0b1854d51dd6d296f2553383
#
_entry.id   dc8082bb0b1854d51dd6d296f2553383
#
_cell.length_a   1.000
_cell.length_b   1.000
_cell.length_c   1.000
_cell.angle_alpha   90.00
_cell.angle_beta   90.00
_cell.angle_gamma   90.00
#
_symmetry.space_group_name_H-M   'P 1'
#
loop_
_entity.id
_entity.type
_entity.pdbx_description
1 polymer ?
#
loop_
_entity_poly.entity_id
_entity_poly.type
_entity_poly.pdbx_seq_one_letter_code
_entity_poly.pdbx_strand_id
1 'polypeptide(L)'
;MSDIKFQWNDNKNKINQKKHKISFEEAQSVFFDEEALIIDGPEHSLEEERFIILGLSKKANLLVVCHCYRKSDTIIRIISARKATVRETISYNKNLF
;
A
#
# COMPACT_ATOMS: atom_id res chain seq x y z
N MET A 1 9.72 3.02 -20.20
CA MET A 1 8.99 2.18 -19.26
C MET A 1 9.71 2.12 -17.92
N SER A 2 9.04 2.44 -16.87
CA SER A 2 9.69 2.44 -15.57
C SER A 2 9.79 1.01 -15.05
N ASP A 3 10.96 0.68 -14.55
CA ASP A 3 11.20 -0.60 -13.93
C ASP A 3 11.03 -0.43 -12.42
N ILE A 4 9.80 -0.19 -12.01
CA ILE A 4 9.52 -0.05 -10.58
C ILE A 4 9.67 -1.40 -9.92
N LYS A 5 10.47 -1.42 -8.87
CA LYS A 5 10.70 -2.62 -8.10
C LYS A 5 10.07 -2.47 -6.72
N PHE A 6 9.65 -3.59 -6.17
CA PHE A 6 9.09 -3.63 -4.83
C PHE A 6 10.07 -4.32 -3.90
N GLN A 7 10.11 -3.84 -2.66
CA GLN A 7 10.90 -4.52 -1.63
C GLN A 7 10.17 -4.45 -0.31
N TRP A 8 10.49 -5.36 0.56
CA TRP A 8 9.97 -5.39 1.91
C TRP A 8 10.82 -6.29 2.79
N ASN A 9 10.58 -6.18 4.08
CA ASN A 9 11.22 -7.03 5.07
C ASN A 9 10.38 -8.30 5.22
N ASP A 10 10.99 -9.47 5.01
CA ASP A 10 10.26 -10.75 5.08
C ASP A 10 9.60 -10.98 6.41
N ASN A 11 10.25 -10.58 7.49
CA ASN A 11 9.71 -10.75 8.82
C ASN A 11 8.45 -9.89 9.01
N LYS A 12 8.49 -8.66 8.52
CA LYS A 12 7.33 -7.79 8.57
C LYS A 12 6.19 -8.34 7.73
N ASN A 13 6.50 -8.96 6.60
CA ASN A 13 5.49 -9.60 5.76
C ASN A 13 4.77 -10.71 6.54
N LYS A 14 5.54 -11.54 7.24
CA LYS A 14 4.95 -12.61 8.06
C LYS A 14 4.08 -12.07 9.18
N ILE A 15 4.55 -11.04 9.85
CA ILE A 15 3.80 -10.41 10.94
C ILE A 15 2.51 -9.80 10.39
N ASN A 16 2.59 -9.15 9.24
CA ASN A 16 1.43 -8.53 8.62
C ASN A 16 0.37 -9.58 8.25
N GLN A 17 0.81 -10.72 7.73
CA GLN A 17 -0.12 -11.80 7.39
C GLN A 17 -0.82 -12.36 8.62
N LYS A 18 -0.11 -12.48 9.73
CA LYS A 18 -0.72 -12.93 10.98
C LYS A 18 -1.76 -11.93 11.48
N LYS A 19 -1.39 -10.66 11.44
CA LYS A 19 -2.22 -9.61 12.02
C LYS A 19 -3.41 -9.23 11.15
N HIS A 20 -3.20 -9.12 9.85
CA HIS A 20 -4.20 -8.59 8.92
C HIS A 20 -4.67 -9.58 7.86
N LYS A 21 -4.06 -10.75 7.77
CA LYS A 21 -4.37 -11.76 6.76
C LYS A 21 -4.07 -11.31 5.35
N ILE A 22 -3.18 -10.34 5.20
CA ILE A 22 -2.79 -9.79 3.91
C ILE A 22 -1.29 -9.94 3.74
N SER A 23 -0.87 -10.52 2.62
CA SER A 23 0.54 -10.64 2.29
C SER A 23 1.01 -9.39 1.56
N PHE A 24 2.30 -9.13 1.63
CA PHE A 24 2.88 -8.01 0.86
C PHE A 24 2.88 -8.33 -0.64
N GLU A 25 2.90 -9.61 -1.00
CA GLU A 25 2.75 -10.01 -2.39
C GLU A 25 1.39 -9.57 -2.95
N GLU A 26 0.35 -9.74 -2.16
CA GLU A 26 -0.96 -9.25 -2.57
C GLU A 26 -1.00 -7.73 -2.56
N ALA A 27 -0.42 -7.10 -1.53
CA ALA A 27 -0.40 -5.64 -1.42
C ALA A 27 0.26 -4.99 -2.63
N GLN A 28 1.30 -5.62 -3.15
CA GLN A 28 2.00 -5.11 -4.33
C GLN A 28 1.05 -4.90 -5.51
N SER A 29 0.08 -5.77 -5.67
CA SER A 29 -0.83 -5.70 -6.82
C SER A 29 -1.72 -4.47 -6.80
N VAL A 30 -1.92 -3.86 -5.64
CA VAL A 30 -2.72 -2.64 -5.51
C VAL A 30 -2.14 -1.48 -6.34
N PHE A 31 -0.83 -1.48 -6.52
CA PHE A 31 -0.16 -0.41 -7.26
C PHE A 31 -0.47 -0.42 -8.75
N PHE A 32 -1.13 -1.47 -9.24
CA PHE A 32 -1.53 -1.56 -10.64
C PHE A 32 -3.02 -1.28 -10.83
N ASP A 33 -3.73 -0.92 -9.76
CA ASP A 33 -5.13 -0.53 -9.85
C ASP A 33 -5.21 0.92 -10.36
N GLU A 34 -5.81 1.10 -11.53
CA GLU A 34 -5.90 2.43 -12.14
C GLU A 34 -6.79 3.39 -11.36
N GLU A 35 -7.64 2.88 -10.51
CA GLU A 35 -8.53 3.69 -9.68
C GLU A 35 -7.98 3.94 -8.29
N ALA A 36 -6.76 3.49 -8.01
CA ALA A 36 -6.17 3.64 -6.68
C ALA A 36 -5.98 5.10 -6.32
N LEU A 37 -6.14 5.39 -5.04
CA LEU A 37 -5.98 6.73 -4.49
C LEU A 37 -4.74 6.75 -3.61
N ILE A 38 -3.89 7.77 -3.80
CA ILE A 38 -2.68 7.92 -3.01
C ILE A 38 -2.83 9.16 -2.14
N ILE A 39 -2.57 9.01 -0.85
CA ILE A 39 -2.61 10.14 0.09
C ILE A 39 -1.33 10.15 0.92
N ASP A 40 -1.06 11.27 1.55
CA ASP A 40 0.07 11.38 2.45
C ASP A 40 -0.18 10.49 3.66
N GLY A 41 0.88 9.87 4.15
CA GLY A 41 0.77 9.06 5.35
C GLY A 41 0.42 9.93 6.55
N PRO A 42 -0.23 9.34 7.56
CA PRO A 42 -0.67 10.11 8.72
C PRO A 42 0.47 10.65 9.56
N GLU A 43 1.63 10.05 9.47
CA GLU A 43 2.78 10.48 10.23
C GLU A 43 4.02 10.49 9.34
N HIS A 44 4.82 11.52 9.52
CA HIS A 44 6.09 11.62 8.81
C HIS A 44 7.19 11.25 9.78
N SER A 45 8.06 10.35 9.36
CA SER A 45 9.27 10.12 10.12
C SER A 45 10.28 11.21 9.72
N LEU A 46 11.25 11.44 10.56
CA LEU A 46 12.29 12.42 10.26
C LEU A 46 13.14 12.00 9.07
N GLU A 47 13.15 10.72 8.75
CA GLU A 47 14.07 10.15 7.77
C GLU A 47 13.42 9.77 6.46
N GLU A 48 12.10 9.59 6.43
CA GLU A 48 11.44 9.24 5.19
C GLU A 48 9.97 9.58 5.24
N GLU A 49 9.44 9.97 4.09
CA GLU A 49 8.02 10.21 3.96
C GLU A 49 7.30 8.90 3.67
N ARG A 50 6.16 8.74 4.30
CA ARG A 50 5.32 7.58 4.07
C ARG A 50 4.05 7.99 3.37
N PHE A 51 3.58 7.12 2.49
CA PHE A 51 2.38 7.34 1.71
C PHE A 51 1.44 6.17 1.90
N ILE A 52 0.18 6.43 1.65
CA ILE A 52 -0.84 5.39 1.72
C ILE A 52 -1.50 5.30 0.35
N ILE A 53 -1.59 4.08 -0.17
CA ILE A 53 -2.37 3.82 -1.37
C ILE A 53 -3.57 2.97 -0.98
N LEU A 54 -4.74 3.40 -1.46
CA LEU A 54 -6.00 2.69 -1.27
C LEU A 54 -6.41 2.16 -2.63
N GLY A 55 -6.45 0.86 -2.78
CA GLY A 55 -6.75 0.28 -4.08
C GLY A 55 -7.14 -1.19 -4.00
N LEU A 56 -7.57 -1.70 -5.12
CA LEU A 56 -8.05 -3.08 -5.24
C LEU A 56 -6.89 -3.99 -5.60
N SER A 57 -6.75 -5.08 -4.84
CA SER A 57 -5.71 -6.07 -5.11
C SER A 57 -6.17 -7.05 -6.19
N LYS A 58 -5.23 -7.86 -6.68
CA LYS A 58 -5.53 -8.90 -7.66
C LYS A 58 -6.51 -9.94 -7.14
N LYS A 59 -6.67 -10.03 -5.82
CA LYS A 59 -7.65 -10.94 -5.20
C LYS A 59 -8.97 -10.27 -4.93
N ALA A 60 -9.18 -9.06 -5.47
CA ALA A 60 -10.38 -8.28 -5.29
C ALA A 60 -10.62 -7.84 -3.85
N ASN A 61 -9.57 -7.68 -3.08
CA ASN A 61 -9.62 -7.08 -1.75
C ASN A 61 -9.26 -5.61 -1.86
N LEU A 62 -10.06 -4.75 -1.26
CA LEU A 62 -9.70 -3.34 -1.19
C LEU A 62 -8.76 -3.15 -0.02
N LEU A 63 -7.55 -2.70 -0.31
CA LEU A 63 -6.47 -2.64 0.67
C LEU A 63 -5.95 -1.23 0.87
N VAL A 64 -5.46 -1.00 2.09
CA VAL A 64 -4.74 0.21 2.45
C VAL A 64 -3.29 -0.21 2.66
N VAL A 65 -2.39 0.30 1.82
CA VAL A 65 -0.98 -0.10 1.84
C VAL A 65 -0.10 1.10 2.17
N CYS A 66 0.60 0.99 3.30
CA CYS A 66 1.57 2.01 3.68
C CYS A 66 2.91 1.67 3.04
N HIS A 67 3.52 2.67 2.41
CA HIS A 67 4.76 2.46 1.68
C HIS A 67 5.60 3.72 1.66
N CYS A 68 6.85 3.57 1.23
CA CYS A 68 7.73 4.70 0.98
C CYS A 68 8.52 4.43 -0.29
N TYR A 69 9.15 5.49 -0.80
CA TYR A 69 9.95 5.39 -2.02
C TYR A 69 11.43 5.44 -1.67
N ARG A 70 12.22 4.71 -2.44
CA ARG A 70 13.67 4.66 -2.25
C ARG A 70 14.36 4.78 -3.60
N LYS A 71 15.62 5.20 -3.59
CA LYS A 71 16.48 5.32 -4.78
C LYS A 71 15.80 6.09 -5.89
N SER A 72 15.57 7.36 -5.64
CA SER A 72 14.99 8.26 -6.64
C SER A 72 13.65 7.75 -7.18
N ASP A 73 12.84 7.20 -6.28
CA ASP A 73 11.48 6.77 -6.58
C ASP A 73 11.40 5.58 -7.53
N THR A 74 12.48 4.81 -7.66
CA THR A 74 12.46 3.60 -8.48
C THR A 74 12.11 2.36 -7.68
N ILE A 75 12.16 2.44 -6.35
CA ILE A 75 11.84 1.32 -5.48
C ILE A 75 10.72 1.72 -4.55
N ILE A 76 9.69 0.88 -4.50
CA ILE A 76 8.59 1.04 -3.55
C ILE A 76 8.81 0.04 -2.42
N ARG A 77 8.98 0.55 -1.21
CA ARG A 77 9.12 -0.29 -0.04
C ARG A 77 7.78 -0.39 0.68
N ILE A 78 7.24 -1.60 0.73
CA ILE A 78 5.97 -1.86 1.42
C ILE A 78 6.25 -2.02 2.91
N ILE A 79 5.48 -1.28 3.72
CA ILE A 79 5.65 -1.24 5.17
C ILE A 79 4.55 -2.00 5.88
N SER A 80 3.30 -1.83 5.46
CA SER A 80 2.17 -2.54 6.04
C SER A 80 1.00 -2.55 5.07
N ALA A 81 0.09 -3.48 5.27
CA ALA A 81 -1.10 -3.60 4.42
C ALA A 81 -2.25 -4.16 5.25
N ARG A 82 -3.42 -3.61 5.06
CA ARG A 82 -4.64 -4.07 5.74
C ARG A 82 -5.84 -3.87 4.84
N LYS A 83 -6.94 -4.51 5.19
CA LYS A 83 -8.18 -4.28 4.46
C LYS A 83 -8.74 -2.91 4.78
N ALA A 84 -9.40 -2.32 3.80
CA ALA A 84 -10.03 -1.02 3.95
C ALA A 84 -11.20 -1.10 4.92
N THR A 85 -11.43 -0.01 5.64
CA THR A 85 -12.63 0.14 6.47
C THR A 85 -13.82 0.46 5.58
N VAL A 86 -15.02 0.45 6.16
CA VAL A 86 -16.23 0.82 5.43
C VAL A 86 -16.12 2.25 4.90
N ARG A 87 -15.62 3.17 5.74
CA ARG A 87 -15.46 4.57 5.31
C ARG A 87 -14.47 4.69 4.15
N GLU A 88 -13.37 3.97 4.23
CA GLU A 88 -12.38 3.98 3.15
C GLU A 88 -12.95 3.38 1.87
N THR A 89 -13.76 2.34 2.00
CA THR A 89 -14.42 1.73 0.85
C THR A 89 -15.35 2.73 0.15
N ILE A 90 -16.10 3.50 0.93
CA ILE A 90 -16.98 4.51 0.39
C ILE A 90 -16.16 5.58 -0.35
N SER A 91 -15.07 6.02 0.26
CA SER A 91 -14.20 7.03 -0.36
C SER A 91 -13.63 6.53 -1.68
N TYR A 92 -13.20 5.28 -1.72
CA TYR A 92 -12.67 4.68 -2.94
C TYR A 92 -13.74 4.65 -4.03
N ASN A 93 -14.93 4.17 -3.70
CA ASN A 93 -16.02 4.04 -4.68
C ASN A 93 -16.47 5.38 -5.23
N LYS A 94 -16.35 6.43 -4.43
CA LYS A 94 -16.73 7.78 -4.85
C LYS A 94 -15.56 8.60 -5.35
N ASN A 95 -14.36 8.04 -5.28
CA ASN A 95 -13.15 8.74 -5.69
C ASN A 95 -12.87 9.98 -4.84
N LEU A 96 -13.20 9.90 -3.54
CA LEU A 96 -13.07 11.04 -2.64
C LEU A 96 -11.95 10.82 -1.63
N PHE A 97 -10.95 11.64 -1.74
CA PHE A 97 -9.96 11.78 -0.68
C PHE A 97 -9.52 13.21 -0.60
#